data_89ebfd0f4c19b9e3cad811fea73aa3f4
#
_entry.id   89ebfd0f4c19b9e3cad811fea73aa3f4
#
_cell.length_a   1.000
_cell.length_b   1.000
_cell.length_c   1.000
_cell.angle_alpha   90.00
_cell.angle_beta   90.00
_cell.angle_gamma   90.00
#
_symmetry.space_group_name_H-M   'P 1'
#
loop_
_entity.id
_entity.type
_entity.pdbx_description
1 polymer ?
#
loop_
_entity_poly.entity_id
_entity_poly.type
_entity_poly.pdbx_seq_one_letter_code
_entity_poly.pdbx_strand_id
1 'polypeptide(L)' 'MTPIRRTLYTILKNGEEIFSGLSQSEYFDRMQDFAVEFYLTGKNDPSDFTTKMIEEELD' A
#
# COMPACT_ATOMS: atom_id res chain seq x y z
N MET A 1 -26.96 -5.21 -13.80
CA MET A 1 -25.64 -4.53 -13.97
C MET A 1 -24.69 -5.00 -12.91
N THR A 2 -23.49 -5.37 -13.29
CA THR A 2 -22.48 -5.81 -12.34
C THR A 2 -21.92 -4.61 -11.62
N PRO A 3 -21.88 -4.59 -10.27
CA PRO A 3 -21.29 -3.47 -9.57
C PRO A 3 -19.81 -3.34 -9.90
N ILE A 4 -19.35 -2.09 -9.96
CA ILE A 4 -17.92 -1.81 -10.13
C ILE A 4 -17.26 -1.96 -8.79
N ARG A 5 -16.20 -2.73 -8.74
CA ARG A 5 -15.41 -2.92 -7.54
C ARG A 5 -14.01 -2.36 -7.74
N ARG A 6 -13.49 -1.77 -6.70
CA ARG A 6 -12.08 -1.36 -6.70
C ARG A 6 -11.42 -1.85 -5.43
N THR A 7 -10.15 -2.16 -5.53
CA THR A 7 -9.34 -2.54 -4.39
C THR A 7 -8.54 -1.33 -3.93
N LEU A 8 -8.65 -1.02 -2.66
CA LEU A 8 -7.86 0.03 -2.03
C LEU A 8 -6.83 -0.61 -1.12
N TYR A 9 -5.66 -0.04 -1.10
CA TYR A 9 -4.54 -0.55 -0.32
C TYR A 9 -4.22 0.38 0.83
N THR A 10 -3.91 -0.19 1.98
CA THR A 10 -3.43 0.52 3.15
C THR A 10 -2.07 -0.03 3.51
N ILE A 11 -1.09 0.84 3.72
CA ILE A 11 0.25 0.46 4.12
C ILE A 11 0.43 0.80 5.59
N LEU A 12 0.83 -0.19 6.38
CA LEU A 12 1.12 -0.02 7.80
C LEU A 12 2.61 -0.23 8.02
N LYS A 13 3.20 0.58 8.89
CA LYS A 13 4.57 0.41 9.33
C LYS A 13 4.56 0.18 10.84
N ASN A 14 5.05 -0.97 11.27
CA ASN A 14 5.06 -1.37 12.68
C ASN A 14 3.66 -1.28 13.31
N GLY A 15 2.64 -1.64 12.53
CA GLY A 15 1.24 -1.63 12.97
C GLY A 15 0.54 -0.29 12.85
N GLU A 16 1.23 0.76 12.41
CA GLU A 16 0.65 2.09 12.25
C GLU A 16 0.37 2.38 10.78
N GLU A 17 -0.85 2.82 10.48
CA GLU A 17 -1.22 3.20 9.10
C GLU A 17 -0.49 4.46 8.70
N ILE A 18 0.31 4.36 7.65
CA ILE A 18 1.03 5.52 7.11
C ILE A 18 0.44 6.00 5.79
N PHE A 19 -0.22 5.12 5.05
CA PHE A 19 -0.96 5.45 3.83
C PHE A 19 -2.23 4.62 3.78
N SER A 20 -3.31 5.22 3.30
CA SER A 20 -4.58 4.53 3.15
C SER A 20 -5.29 5.00 1.88
N GLY A 21 -6.24 4.21 1.40
CA GLY A 21 -7.03 4.55 0.23
C GLY A 21 -6.24 4.63 -1.06
N LEU A 22 -5.14 3.88 -1.16
CA LEU A 22 -4.29 3.88 -2.35
C LEU A 22 -4.86 2.97 -3.43
N SER A 23 -4.82 3.45 -4.67
CA SER A 23 -5.08 2.59 -5.82
C SER A 23 -3.91 1.62 -6.01
N GLN A 24 -4.10 0.61 -6.88
CA GLN A 24 -3.04 -0.35 -7.16
C GLN A 24 -1.76 0.33 -7.66
N SER A 25 -1.89 1.30 -8.57
CA SER A 25 -0.74 2.03 -9.09
C SER A 25 -0.03 2.83 -8.01
N GLU A 26 -0.80 3.53 -7.19
CA GLU A 26 -0.24 4.31 -6.08
C GLU A 26 0.46 3.42 -5.07
N TYR A 27 -0.14 2.26 -4.77
CA TYR A 27 0.45 1.29 -3.85
C TYR A 27 1.81 0.81 -4.37
N PHE A 28 1.88 0.42 -5.64
CA PHE A 28 3.14 -0.05 -6.21
C PHE A 28 4.20 1.05 -6.23
N ASP A 29 3.80 2.28 -6.54
CA ASP A 29 4.73 3.42 -6.53
C ASP A 29 5.31 3.64 -5.13
N ARG A 30 4.48 3.58 -4.09
CA ARG A 30 4.94 3.76 -2.72
C ARG A 30 5.86 2.64 -2.28
N MET A 31 5.50 1.40 -2.61
CA MET A 31 6.33 0.25 -2.25
C MET A 31 7.67 0.26 -2.98
N GLN A 32 7.68 0.71 -4.22
CA GLN A 32 8.92 0.86 -4.97
C GLN A 32 9.84 1.90 -4.34
N ASP A 33 9.29 3.05 -3.93
CA ASP A 33 10.06 4.09 -3.25
C ASP A 33 10.67 3.56 -1.95
N PHE A 34 9.92 2.82 -1.17
CA PHE A 34 10.43 2.21 0.07
C PHE A 34 11.55 1.21 -0.22
N ALA A 35 11.39 0.40 -1.25
CA ALA A 35 12.40 -0.58 -1.63
C ALA A 35 13.71 0.11 -2.07
N VAL A 36 13.61 1.18 -2.85
CA VAL A 36 14.77 1.95 -3.29
C VAL A 36 15.46 2.59 -2.09
N GLU A 37 14.70 3.17 -1.18
CA GLU A 37 15.27 3.80 0.00
C GLU A 37 15.97 2.78 0.89
N PHE A 38 15.38 1.62 1.07
CA PHE A 38 16.00 0.53 1.81
C PHE A 38 17.32 0.10 1.18
N TYR A 39 17.34 -0.04 -0.15
CA TYR A 39 18.54 -0.41 -0.88
C TYR A 39 19.66 0.61 -0.72
N LEU A 40 19.31 1.90 -0.74
CA LEU A 40 20.31 2.97 -0.70
C LEU A 40 20.76 3.35 0.70
N THR A 41 19.87 3.31 1.67
CA THR A 41 20.12 3.86 3.02
C THR A 41 19.89 2.87 4.15
N GLY A 42 19.29 1.72 3.87
CA GLY A 42 18.90 0.76 4.92
C GLY A 42 17.65 1.14 5.69
N LYS A 43 16.98 2.23 5.30
CA LYS A 43 15.73 2.65 5.92
C LYS A 43 14.54 1.97 5.25
N ASN A 44 13.41 1.91 5.95
CA ASN A 44 12.17 1.32 5.44
C ASN A 44 12.33 -0.16 5.09
N ASP A 45 12.82 -0.94 6.06
CA ASP A 45 12.96 -2.39 5.90
C ASP A 45 11.59 -2.99 5.54
N PRO A 46 11.52 -3.79 4.45
CA PRO A 46 10.26 -4.40 4.03
C PRO A 46 9.58 -5.24 5.11
N SER A 47 10.33 -5.80 6.05
CA SER A 47 9.76 -6.60 7.13
C SER A 47 8.94 -5.78 8.12
N ASP A 48 9.12 -4.46 8.14
CA ASP A 48 8.37 -3.56 9.02
C ASP A 48 7.01 -3.17 8.45
N PHE A 49 6.77 -3.48 7.19
CA PHE A 49 5.55 -3.07 6.49
C PHE A 49 4.54 -4.19 6.39
N THR A 50 3.28 -3.83 6.56
CA THR A 50 2.15 -4.72 6.35
C THR A 50 1.18 -4.03 5.40
N THR A 51 0.56 -4.81 4.51
CA THR A 51 -0.41 -4.29 3.57
C THR A 51 -1.79 -4.86 3.89
N LYS A 52 -2.79 -3.99 3.93
CA LYS A 52 -4.19 -4.40 4.00
C LYS A 52 -4.87 -4.04 2.69
N MET A 53 -5.72 -4.93 2.21
CA MET A 53 -6.51 -4.70 1.01
C MET A 53 -7.98 -4.60 1.41
N ILE A 54 -8.64 -3.58 0.88
CA ILE A 54 -10.08 -3.37 1.10
C ILE A 54 -10.74 -3.33 -0.27
N GLU A 55 -11.76 -4.15 -0.47
CA GLU A 55 -12.57 -4.08 -1.66
C GLU A 55 -13.75 -3.15 -1.39
N GLU A 56 -13.90 -2.15 -2.25
CA GLU A 56 -15.01 -1.22 -2.18
C GLU A 56 -15.91 -1.44 -3.38
N GLU A 57 -17.20 -1.62 -3.11
CA GLU A 57 -18.20 -1.79 -4.14
C GLU A 57 -18.78 -0.43 -4.50
N LEU A 58 -18.71 -0.08 -5.78
CA LEU A 58 -19.22 1.19 -6.28
C LEU A 58 -20.49 0.92 -7.08
N ASP A 59 -21.55 1.59 -6.71
CA ASP A 59 -22.82 1.52 -7.46
C ASP A 59 -22.81 2.44 -8.68
#